data_7e31b2610683254c5d2cdef0e24f0c36
#
_entry.id   7e31b2610683254c5d2cdef0e24f0c36
#
_cell.length_a   1.000
_cell.length_b   1.000
_cell.length_c   1.000
_cell.angle_alpha   90.00
_cell.angle_beta   90.00
_cell.angle_gamma   90.00
#
_symmetry.space_group_name_H-M   'P 1'
#
loop_
_entity.id
_entity.type
_entity.pdbx_description
1 polymer ?
#
loop_
_entity_poly.entity_id
_entity_poly.type
_entity_poly.pdbx_seq_one_letter_code
_entity_poly.pdbx_strand_id
1 'polypeptide(L)'
;MKYIAAFAMVLLLAAGRLAAFEPDAVVAIDGSGDYTSVQAAISAAPLARQVGPRWTILVKPGTYREQVYVQRERGNIRLAGEDAATTIITWDLNANLPGRDGRPIGTFRTPTFQVDGDGFEVENLTIANGAGPVGQALALRVDGDRVAFRHCRFLGWQDTILLNRGRQYFADCHIEGHVDFIFGGATAYFERCEIHCLKDGYITAASTPQDQPYGFVFADCRIDGAPGVKTYLGRPWRDYAATIFLRTDMSEVVRPAGWHDWNKPHAQKTARYAEFANTGPGARRTDRVAWAQRLPSGAAAQLTPAVVLAGTDGWNPAPAPALHLVGDSTMADKTDLDYPERGWGQALRAWMRPSWRLINHAVNGRSTKSFRALGHWSRMLAQLHAGDWVLIQFGHNDEKKADPARYADPTTDYPENLRAFVREVRAKGAHPLLATPVVRREWNDEGQLVNTHGAYPAAVRAVAAEDHVPLLDLEALTRELVTKLGPEKSKSLYQVFAPGEHPLLPEGKTDNTHFRAAGAREVAALAVSEIKRLGLPLTEAFLSDPPPESAGEIAK
;
A
#
# COMPACT_ATOMS: atom_id res chain seq x y z
N MET A 1 9.64 -12.80 -68.06
CA MET A 1 9.61 -13.66 -66.85
C MET A 1 10.36 -12.91 -65.78
N LYS A 2 9.68 -12.26 -64.88
CA LYS A 2 10.29 -11.48 -63.80
C LYS A 2 9.76 -12.06 -62.49
N TYR A 3 10.66 -12.60 -61.68
CA TYR A 3 10.39 -13.05 -60.32
C TYR A 3 10.34 -11.86 -59.38
N ILE A 4 9.21 -11.64 -58.70
CA ILE A 4 9.07 -10.73 -57.59
C ILE A 4 9.20 -11.55 -56.33
N ALA A 5 10.29 -11.35 -55.60
CA ALA A 5 10.48 -11.94 -54.28
C ALA A 5 9.85 -11.00 -53.24
N ALA A 6 8.81 -11.47 -52.54
CA ALA A 6 8.21 -10.80 -51.42
C ALA A 6 9.03 -11.07 -50.14
N PHE A 7 9.65 -10.04 -49.58
CA PHE A 7 10.30 -10.06 -48.27
C PHE A 7 9.24 -9.89 -47.18
N ALA A 8 8.91 -10.99 -46.51
CA ALA A 8 8.08 -10.92 -45.30
C ALA A 8 8.96 -10.51 -44.11
N MET A 9 8.82 -9.27 -43.67
CA MET A 9 9.46 -8.71 -42.48
C MET A 9 8.68 -9.17 -41.24
N VAL A 10 9.22 -10.18 -40.55
CA VAL A 10 8.71 -10.61 -39.25
C VAL A 10 9.16 -9.59 -38.21
N LEU A 11 8.25 -8.73 -37.75
CA LEU A 11 8.44 -7.89 -36.56
C LEU A 11 8.36 -8.80 -35.33
N LEU A 12 9.50 -9.18 -34.78
CA LEU A 12 9.60 -9.67 -33.40
C LEU A 12 9.36 -8.49 -32.44
N LEU A 13 8.15 -8.38 -31.93
CA LEU A 13 7.84 -7.58 -30.76
C LEU A 13 8.50 -8.25 -29.56
N ALA A 14 9.68 -7.80 -29.18
CA ALA A 14 10.25 -8.04 -27.85
C ALA A 14 9.42 -7.26 -26.84
N ALA A 15 8.28 -7.82 -26.43
CA ALA A 15 7.61 -7.42 -25.21
C ALA A 15 8.54 -7.80 -24.04
N GLY A 16 9.17 -6.82 -23.42
CA GLY A 16 9.83 -7.00 -22.14
C GLY A 16 8.80 -7.55 -21.15
N ARG A 17 8.82 -8.86 -20.95
CA ARG A 17 8.09 -9.51 -19.87
C ARG A 17 8.72 -8.99 -18.57
N LEU A 18 7.99 -8.10 -17.83
CA LEU A 18 8.06 -8.18 -16.39
C LEU A 18 7.90 -9.67 -16.06
N ALA A 19 8.81 -10.22 -15.26
CA ALA A 19 8.71 -11.59 -14.83
C ALA A 19 7.28 -11.78 -14.29
N ALA A 20 6.44 -12.45 -15.07
CA ALA A 20 5.10 -12.79 -14.64
C ALA A 20 5.30 -13.70 -13.43
N PHE A 21 4.73 -13.33 -12.30
CA PHE A 21 4.71 -14.15 -11.12
C PHE A 21 4.05 -15.49 -11.53
N GLU A 22 4.85 -16.56 -11.65
CA GLU A 22 4.34 -17.90 -11.92
C GLU A 22 3.96 -18.52 -10.56
N PRO A 23 2.68 -18.82 -10.31
CA PRO A 23 2.26 -19.54 -9.13
C PRO A 23 2.80 -20.98 -9.17
N ASP A 24 3.08 -21.55 -8.00
CA ASP A 24 3.52 -22.94 -7.87
C ASP A 24 2.38 -23.94 -8.14
N ALA A 25 1.13 -23.50 -8.00
CA ALA A 25 -0.07 -24.27 -8.31
C ALA A 25 -1.24 -23.35 -8.68
N VAL A 26 -2.10 -23.82 -9.57
CA VAL A 26 -3.33 -23.13 -10.00
C VAL A 26 -4.55 -23.97 -9.64
N VAL A 27 -5.51 -23.34 -8.94
CA VAL A 27 -6.83 -23.92 -8.67
C VAL A 27 -7.86 -23.31 -9.61
N ALA A 28 -8.58 -24.14 -10.36
CA ALA A 28 -9.65 -23.71 -11.25
C ALA A 28 -10.81 -24.71 -11.20
N ILE A 29 -12.00 -24.25 -10.85
CA ILE A 29 -13.18 -25.10 -10.66
C ILE A 29 -13.64 -25.80 -11.95
N ASP A 30 -13.31 -25.22 -13.10
CA ASP A 30 -13.60 -25.76 -14.44
C ASP A 30 -12.59 -26.82 -14.94
N GLY A 31 -11.59 -27.15 -14.13
CA GLY A 31 -10.53 -28.11 -14.46
C GLY A 31 -9.40 -27.54 -15.33
N SER A 32 -9.36 -26.25 -15.60
CA SER A 32 -8.28 -25.61 -16.39
C SER A 32 -6.99 -25.37 -15.58
N GLY A 33 -6.98 -25.65 -14.26
CA GLY A 33 -5.83 -25.55 -13.37
C GLY A 33 -5.26 -26.92 -13.00
N ASP A 34 -4.27 -26.91 -12.10
CA ASP A 34 -3.66 -28.14 -11.55
C ASP A 34 -4.62 -28.86 -10.59
N TYR A 35 -5.52 -28.11 -9.94
CA TYR A 35 -6.49 -28.59 -8.96
C TYR A 35 -7.86 -27.96 -9.20
N THR A 36 -8.93 -28.70 -8.86
CA THR A 36 -10.31 -28.19 -8.84
C THR A 36 -10.79 -27.82 -7.43
N SER A 37 -9.99 -28.07 -6.39
CA SER A 37 -10.26 -27.86 -4.98
C SER A 37 -9.12 -27.09 -4.33
N VAL A 38 -9.46 -26.06 -3.54
CA VAL A 38 -8.49 -25.28 -2.76
C VAL A 38 -7.84 -26.17 -1.69
N GLN A 39 -8.64 -27.03 -1.01
CA GLN A 39 -8.11 -27.97 -0.04
C GLN A 39 -7.10 -28.94 -0.65
N ALA A 40 -7.35 -29.43 -1.87
CA ALA A 40 -6.43 -30.34 -2.56
C ALA A 40 -5.09 -29.66 -2.87
N ALA A 41 -5.11 -28.42 -3.37
CA ALA A 41 -3.91 -27.64 -3.64
C ALA A 41 -3.10 -27.37 -2.36
N ILE A 42 -3.75 -26.96 -1.28
CA ILE A 42 -3.09 -26.74 0.04
C ILE A 42 -2.49 -28.06 0.53
N SER A 43 -3.21 -29.18 0.41
CA SER A 43 -2.73 -30.51 0.84
C SER A 43 -1.54 -31.01 0.02
N ALA A 44 -1.41 -30.58 -1.22
CA ALA A 44 -0.28 -30.92 -2.11
C ALA A 44 0.94 -30.00 -1.91
N ALA A 45 0.76 -28.81 -1.31
CA ALA A 45 1.86 -27.90 -1.04
C ALA A 45 2.95 -28.59 -0.19
N PRO A 46 4.23 -28.22 -0.34
CA PRO A 46 5.31 -28.73 0.50
C PRO A 46 5.03 -28.49 1.99
N LEU A 47 5.51 -29.39 2.84
CA LEU A 47 5.48 -29.14 4.29
C LEU A 47 6.35 -27.92 4.61
N ALA A 48 5.89 -27.08 5.54
CA ALA A 48 6.60 -25.88 5.95
C ALA A 48 8.01 -26.24 6.44
N ARG A 49 9.01 -25.78 5.70
CA ARG A 49 10.40 -25.79 6.15
C ARG A 49 10.72 -24.36 6.57
N GLN A 50 11.46 -24.21 7.64
CA GLN A 50 11.76 -22.93 8.27
C GLN A 50 12.50 -21.93 7.38
N VAL A 51 13.02 -22.36 6.23
CA VAL A 51 13.77 -21.51 5.28
C VAL A 51 13.46 -21.94 3.86
N GLY A 52 12.83 -21.05 3.07
CA GLY A 52 12.56 -21.26 1.66
C GLY A 52 11.60 -20.21 1.10
N PRO A 53 11.50 -20.06 -0.21
CA PRO A 53 10.49 -19.19 -0.83
C PRO A 53 9.09 -19.66 -0.44
N ARG A 54 8.17 -18.68 -0.34
CA ARG A 54 6.77 -18.96 -0.04
C ARG A 54 6.12 -19.71 -1.19
N TRP A 55 5.44 -20.82 -0.90
CA TRP A 55 4.65 -21.56 -1.90
C TRP A 55 3.38 -20.79 -2.25
N THR A 56 3.17 -20.49 -3.51
CA THR A 56 2.03 -19.69 -3.95
C THR A 56 1.03 -20.49 -4.75
N ILE A 57 -0.23 -20.42 -4.33
CA ILE A 57 -1.38 -21.02 -4.99
C ILE A 57 -2.25 -19.90 -5.55
N LEU A 58 -2.47 -19.89 -6.87
CA LEU A 58 -3.42 -19.01 -7.53
C LEU A 58 -4.79 -19.70 -7.60
N VAL A 59 -5.83 -19.01 -7.14
CA VAL A 59 -7.22 -19.49 -7.23
C VAL A 59 -7.98 -18.65 -8.25
N LYS A 60 -8.43 -19.28 -9.32
CA LYS A 60 -9.22 -18.65 -10.37
C LYS A 60 -10.65 -18.34 -9.91
N PRO A 61 -11.34 -17.38 -10.57
CA PRO A 61 -12.72 -17.08 -10.27
C PRO A 61 -13.61 -18.31 -10.26
N GLY A 62 -14.48 -18.39 -9.24
CA GLY A 62 -15.40 -19.51 -9.04
C GLY A 62 -15.92 -19.56 -7.61
N THR A 63 -16.98 -20.34 -7.39
CA THR A 63 -17.51 -20.62 -6.05
C THR A 63 -17.10 -22.03 -5.63
N TYR A 64 -16.11 -22.10 -4.75
CA TYR A 64 -15.56 -23.33 -4.18
C TYR A 64 -16.34 -23.68 -2.92
N ARG A 65 -17.25 -24.66 -3.04
CA ARG A 65 -18.07 -25.11 -1.94
C ARG A 65 -17.38 -26.22 -1.16
N GLU A 66 -16.50 -25.85 -0.25
CA GLU A 66 -15.68 -26.77 0.54
C GLU A 66 -15.26 -26.16 1.89
N GLN A 67 -14.99 -27.03 2.88
CA GLN A 67 -14.27 -26.66 4.08
C GLN A 67 -12.77 -26.73 3.81
N VAL A 68 -12.04 -25.67 4.13
CA VAL A 68 -10.59 -25.60 3.94
C VAL A 68 -9.90 -25.62 5.30
N TYR A 69 -8.94 -26.51 5.45
CA TYR A 69 -8.10 -26.63 6.64
C TYR A 69 -6.60 -26.56 6.27
N VAL A 70 -5.96 -25.51 6.72
CA VAL A 70 -4.51 -25.34 6.63
C VAL A 70 -3.88 -25.93 7.88
N GLN A 71 -3.32 -27.13 7.74
CA GLN A 71 -2.69 -27.86 8.83
C GLN A 71 -1.45 -27.12 9.34
N ARG A 72 -1.06 -27.35 10.59
CA ARG A 72 0.10 -26.71 11.22
C ARG A 72 1.41 -26.92 10.45
N GLU A 73 1.56 -28.07 9.80
CA GLU A 73 2.72 -28.43 9.02
C GLU A 73 2.76 -27.74 7.65
N ARG A 74 1.70 -27.00 7.28
CA ARG A 74 1.53 -26.36 5.97
C ARG A 74 1.55 -24.83 6.08
N GLY A 75 2.52 -24.32 6.84
CA GLY A 75 2.79 -22.89 6.91
C GLY A 75 3.50 -22.35 5.68
N ASN A 76 3.76 -21.04 5.67
CA ASN A 76 4.50 -20.32 4.62
C ASN A 76 3.92 -20.49 3.20
N ILE A 77 2.58 -20.53 3.10
CA ILE A 77 1.83 -20.56 1.84
C ILE A 77 1.19 -19.21 1.60
N ARG A 78 1.16 -18.77 0.35
CA ARG A 78 0.33 -17.66 -0.13
C ARG A 78 -0.79 -18.21 -0.99
N LEU A 79 -2.04 -17.96 -0.61
CA LEU A 79 -3.24 -18.27 -1.36
C LEU A 79 -3.79 -16.97 -1.96
N ALA A 80 -3.72 -16.83 -3.28
CA ALA A 80 -4.11 -15.60 -3.96
C ALA A 80 -5.26 -15.85 -4.94
N GLY A 81 -6.39 -15.18 -4.77
CA GLY A 81 -7.44 -15.10 -5.77
C GLY A 81 -7.14 -14.05 -6.84
N GLU A 82 -7.76 -14.17 -8.01
CA GLU A 82 -7.67 -13.12 -9.03
C GLU A 82 -8.50 -11.89 -8.64
N ASP A 83 -9.66 -12.09 -8.04
CA ASP A 83 -10.56 -11.01 -7.59
C ASP A 83 -11.46 -11.52 -6.44
N ALA A 84 -11.54 -10.74 -5.37
CA ALA A 84 -12.29 -11.13 -4.17
C ALA A 84 -13.80 -11.25 -4.39
N ALA A 85 -14.39 -10.52 -5.33
CA ALA A 85 -15.83 -10.59 -5.59
C ALA A 85 -16.23 -11.86 -6.35
N THR A 86 -15.30 -12.44 -7.10
CA THR A 86 -15.56 -13.57 -7.98
C THR A 86 -14.87 -14.87 -7.55
N THR A 87 -13.91 -14.82 -6.61
CA THR A 87 -13.21 -16.00 -6.07
C THR A 87 -13.71 -16.29 -4.65
N ILE A 88 -14.64 -17.22 -4.51
CA ILE A 88 -15.43 -17.42 -3.28
C ILE A 88 -15.23 -18.82 -2.73
N ILE A 89 -14.80 -18.93 -1.48
CA ILE A 89 -14.78 -20.19 -0.71
C ILE A 89 -15.93 -20.12 0.28
N THR A 90 -16.85 -21.10 0.26
CA THR A 90 -18.03 -21.07 1.10
C THR A 90 -18.42 -22.44 1.61
N TRP A 91 -18.95 -22.46 2.85
CA TRP A 91 -19.60 -23.62 3.47
C TRP A 91 -20.74 -23.11 4.36
N ASP A 92 -21.49 -24.03 5.02
CA ASP A 92 -22.73 -23.67 5.73
C ASP A 92 -22.93 -24.39 7.07
N LEU A 93 -21.87 -24.79 7.76
CA LEU A 93 -21.98 -25.34 9.11
C LEU A 93 -22.33 -24.26 10.13
N ASN A 94 -23.19 -24.61 11.09
CA ASN A 94 -23.49 -23.79 12.25
C ASN A 94 -23.46 -24.64 13.54
N ALA A 95 -23.30 -23.98 14.68
CA ALA A 95 -23.09 -24.64 15.97
C ALA A 95 -24.22 -25.59 16.43
N ASN A 96 -25.44 -25.35 15.93
CA ASN A 96 -26.63 -26.11 16.33
C ASN A 96 -26.82 -27.42 15.55
N LEU A 97 -26.05 -27.65 14.48
CA LEU A 97 -26.15 -28.88 13.70
C LEU A 97 -25.80 -30.10 14.57
N PRO A 98 -26.53 -31.24 14.42
CA PRO A 98 -26.25 -32.43 15.21
C PRO A 98 -24.92 -33.07 14.79
N GLY A 99 -24.08 -33.38 15.76
CA GLY A 99 -22.89 -34.21 15.58
C GLY A 99 -23.24 -35.70 15.54
N ARG A 100 -22.24 -36.55 15.38
CA ARG A 100 -22.41 -38.02 15.35
C ARG A 100 -23.01 -38.59 16.63
N ASP A 101 -22.85 -37.89 17.75
CA ASP A 101 -23.39 -38.24 19.06
C ASP A 101 -24.79 -37.62 19.33
N GLY A 102 -25.37 -36.98 18.32
CA GLY A 102 -26.65 -36.28 18.40
C GLY A 102 -26.63 -34.95 19.14
N ARG A 103 -25.48 -34.52 19.68
CA ARG A 103 -25.32 -33.20 20.33
C ARG A 103 -24.95 -32.14 19.30
N PRO A 104 -25.23 -30.85 19.57
CA PRO A 104 -24.73 -29.76 18.72
C PRO A 104 -23.23 -29.84 18.53
N ILE A 105 -22.75 -29.59 17.27
CA ILE A 105 -21.32 -29.63 16.96
C ILE A 105 -20.55 -28.52 17.66
N GLY A 106 -21.21 -27.42 18.02
CA GLY A 106 -20.59 -26.24 18.68
C GLY A 106 -19.80 -25.36 17.72
N THR A 107 -19.59 -24.13 18.14
CA THR A 107 -18.98 -23.05 17.33
C THR A 107 -17.64 -23.43 16.67
N PHE A 108 -16.74 -24.04 17.43
CA PHE A 108 -15.36 -24.29 16.97
C PHE A 108 -15.21 -25.33 15.87
N ARG A 109 -16.28 -26.04 15.51
CA ARG A 109 -16.30 -27.05 14.43
C ARG A 109 -17.01 -26.56 13.16
N THR A 110 -17.34 -25.28 13.10
CA THR A 110 -18.13 -24.72 11.99
C THR A 110 -17.34 -23.98 10.91
N PRO A 111 -16.00 -23.74 11.03
CA PRO A 111 -15.33 -22.85 10.08
C PRO A 111 -15.40 -23.36 8.66
N THR A 112 -15.67 -22.43 7.73
CA THR A 112 -15.46 -22.64 6.31
C THR A 112 -13.97 -22.75 6.02
N PHE A 113 -13.17 -21.85 6.62
CA PHE A 113 -11.71 -21.79 6.42
C PHE A 113 -11.02 -21.77 7.79
N GLN A 114 -10.16 -22.75 8.04
CA GLN A 114 -9.37 -22.83 9.27
C GLN A 114 -7.89 -22.79 8.95
N VAL A 115 -7.12 -21.96 9.68
CA VAL A 115 -5.67 -21.79 9.52
C VAL A 115 -4.98 -22.11 10.84
N ASP A 116 -4.29 -23.24 10.90
CA ASP A 116 -3.41 -23.63 12.01
C ASP A 116 -1.93 -23.44 11.66
N GLY A 117 -1.60 -23.32 10.36
CA GLY A 117 -0.24 -23.12 9.86
C GLY A 117 0.27 -21.69 10.05
N ASP A 118 1.52 -21.55 10.47
CA ASP A 118 2.17 -20.24 10.65
C ASP A 118 2.61 -19.63 9.31
N GLY A 119 2.64 -18.29 9.25
CA GLY A 119 3.13 -17.55 8.07
C GLY A 119 2.25 -17.70 6.83
N PHE A 120 0.97 -18.03 6.99
CA PHE A 120 0.02 -18.17 5.90
C PHE A 120 -0.49 -16.80 5.44
N GLU A 121 -0.55 -16.57 4.12
CA GLU A 121 -1.10 -15.34 3.55
C GLU A 121 -2.27 -15.63 2.62
N VAL A 122 -3.27 -14.77 2.64
CA VAL A 122 -4.46 -14.82 1.78
C VAL A 122 -4.69 -13.46 1.14
N GLU A 123 -4.93 -13.46 -0.17
CA GLU A 123 -5.21 -12.24 -0.93
C GLU A 123 -6.37 -12.44 -1.90
N ASN A 124 -7.19 -11.39 -2.09
CA ASN A 124 -8.22 -11.28 -3.11
C ASN A 124 -9.22 -12.45 -3.10
N LEU A 125 -9.66 -12.89 -1.93
CA LEU A 125 -10.62 -13.99 -1.74
C LEU A 125 -11.81 -13.56 -0.91
N THR A 126 -12.99 -14.12 -1.21
CA THR A 126 -14.14 -14.15 -0.31
C THR A 126 -14.16 -15.47 0.45
N ILE A 127 -14.23 -15.39 1.78
CA ILE A 127 -14.44 -16.52 2.68
C ILE A 127 -15.79 -16.31 3.37
N ALA A 128 -16.75 -17.18 3.12
CA ALA A 128 -18.12 -17.01 3.57
C ALA A 128 -18.65 -18.22 4.35
N ASN A 129 -19.41 -17.98 5.42
CA ASN A 129 -20.29 -19.02 5.98
C ASN A 129 -21.74 -18.73 5.58
N GLY A 130 -22.29 -19.61 4.76
CA GLY A 130 -23.61 -19.47 4.15
C GLY A 130 -24.79 -19.96 5.02
N ALA A 131 -24.57 -20.32 6.30
CA ALA A 131 -25.65 -20.84 7.17
C ALA A 131 -26.74 -19.80 7.49
N GLY A 132 -26.43 -18.50 7.34
CA GLY A 132 -27.38 -17.44 7.68
C GLY A 132 -27.47 -17.14 9.19
N PRO A 133 -28.50 -16.39 9.63
CA PRO A 133 -28.64 -15.93 11.03
C PRO A 133 -29.20 -17.01 11.94
N VAL A 134 -28.60 -18.19 11.97
CA VAL A 134 -29.10 -19.39 12.71
C VAL A 134 -28.32 -19.70 14.00
N GLY A 135 -27.47 -18.79 14.42
CA GLY A 135 -26.56 -18.94 15.56
C GLY A 135 -25.09 -18.83 15.12
N GLN A 136 -24.19 -19.33 15.96
CA GLN A 136 -22.74 -19.24 15.71
C GLN A 136 -22.35 -20.06 14.48
N ALA A 137 -21.63 -19.40 13.54
CA ALA A 137 -21.23 -19.99 12.26
C ALA A 137 -19.99 -19.28 11.71
N LEU A 138 -18.84 -19.91 11.84
CA LEU A 138 -17.55 -19.33 11.46
C LEU A 138 -17.33 -19.34 9.94
N ALA A 139 -17.04 -18.18 9.36
CA ALA A 139 -16.40 -18.12 8.06
C ALA A 139 -14.90 -18.44 8.20
N LEU A 140 -14.23 -17.82 9.18
CA LEU A 140 -12.79 -17.98 9.40
C LEU A 140 -12.47 -18.36 10.85
N ARG A 141 -11.54 -19.30 11.02
CA ARG A 141 -10.86 -19.57 12.29
C ARG A 141 -9.34 -19.54 12.09
N VAL A 142 -8.62 -18.82 12.95
CA VAL A 142 -7.15 -18.74 12.91
C VAL A 142 -6.57 -19.14 14.26
N ASP A 143 -5.74 -20.19 14.24
CA ASP A 143 -4.92 -20.67 15.35
C ASP A 143 -3.41 -20.53 15.05
N GLY A 144 -3.05 -20.20 13.80
CA GLY A 144 -1.67 -19.98 13.35
C GLY A 144 -1.12 -18.60 13.76
N ASP A 145 0.20 -18.49 13.85
CA ASP A 145 0.93 -17.24 14.08
C ASP A 145 1.39 -16.63 12.76
N ARG A 146 1.50 -15.29 12.69
CA ARG A 146 1.95 -14.54 11.52
C ARG A 146 1.09 -14.80 10.28
N VAL A 147 -0.23 -14.75 10.44
CA VAL A 147 -1.18 -14.94 9.35
C VAL A 147 -1.65 -13.58 8.84
N ALA A 148 -1.63 -13.37 7.51
CA ALA A 148 -2.01 -12.10 6.91
C ALA A 148 -3.10 -12.27 5.85
N PHE A 149 -4.06 -11.34 5.86
CA PHE A 149 -5.15 -11.25 4.90
C PHE A 149 -5.15 -9.87 4.25
N ARG A 150 -5.20 -9.81 2.90
CA ARG A 150 -5.23 -8.55 2.14
C ARG A 150 -6.31 -8.59 1.07
N HIS A 151 -7.08 -7.50 0.97
CA HIS A 151 -8.15 -7.37 -0.01
C HIS A 151 -9.14 -8.54 0.00
N CYS A 152 -9.39 -9.11 1.20
CA CYS A 152 -10.29 -10.25 1.38
C CYS A 152 -11.67 -9.80 1.85
N ARG A 153 -12.67 -10.66 1.66
CA ARG A 153 -14.02 -10.46 2.20
C ARG A 153 -14.38 -11.62 3.11
N PHE A 154 -14.88 -11.30 4.29
CA PHE A 154 -15.34 -12.28 5.30
C PHE A 154 -16.83 -12.07 5.54
N LEU A 155 -17.63 -13.01 5.06
CA LEU A 155 -19.08 -12.90 5.06
C LEU A 155 -19.69 -13.93 6.00
N GLY A 156 -20.46 -13.43 6.98
CA GLY A 156 -21.13 -14.28 7.97
C GLY A 156 -22.15 -13.49 8.77
N TRP A 157 -22.61 -14.08 9.85
CA TRP A 157 -23.60 -13.48 10.75
C TRP A 157 -23.07 -13.41 12.18
N GLN A 158 -23.44 -14.37 13.05
CA GLN A 158 -22.89 -14.46 14.39
C GLN A 158 -21.55 -15.22 14.36
N ASP A 159 -20.53 -14.68 15.06
CA ASP A 159 -19.21 -15.33 15.18
C ASP A 159 -18.48 -15.50 13.84
N THR A 160 -18.51 -14.51 12.92
CA THR A 160 -17.94 -14.66 11.57
C THR A 160 -16.45 -15.02 11.59
N ILE A 161 -15.64 -14.36 12.43
CA ILE A 161 -14.17 -14.53 12.50
C ILE A 161 -13.72 -14.86 13.92
N LEU A 162 -13.15 -16.05 14.11
CA LEU A 162 -12.46 -16.45 15.33
C LEU A 162 -10.93 -16.30 15.16
N LEU A 163 -10.33 -15.38 15.89
CA LEU A 163 -8.90 -15.21 16.02
C LEU A 163 -8.46 -15.77 17.39
N ASN A 164 -8.19 -17.07 17.43
CA ASN A 164 -8.07 -17.80 18.67
C ASN A 164 -6.75 -17.50 19.41
N ARG A 165 -5.63 -17.44 18.67
CA ARG A 165 -4.29 -17.16 19.20
C ARG A 165 -3.34 -16.71 18.10
N GLY A 166 -2.10 -16.33 18.47
CA GLY A 166 -1.07 -15.87 17.54
C GLY A 166 -1.26 -14.41 17.12
N ARG A 167 -0.58 -14.02 16.06
CA ARG A 167 -0.58 -12.66 15.51
C ARG A 167 -1.19 -12.67 14.11
N GLN A 168 -2.17 -11.78 13.87
CA GLN A 168 -2.85 -11.68 12.58
C GLN A 168 -2.88 -10.23 12.08
N TYR A 169 -2.83 -10.09 10.76
CA TYR A 169 -2.92 -8.81 10.07
C TYR A 169 -3.99 -8.85 8.99
N PHE A 170 -4.86 -7.85 9.01
CA PHE A 170 -5.92 -7.65 8.01
C PHE A 170 -5.74 -6.27 7.40
N ALA A 171 -5.56 -6.19 6.08
CA ALA A 171 -5.46 -4.93 5.37
C ALA A 171 -6.46 -4.86 4.23
N ASP A 172 -7.18 -3.72 4.14
CA ASP A 172 -8.11 -3.44 3.06
C ASP A 172 -9.19 -4.55 2.89
N CYS A 173 -9.61 -5.14 4.00
CA CYS A 173 -10.59 -6.23 4.02
C CYS A 173 -12.01 -5.73 4.31
N HIS A 174 -13.01 -6.41 3.76
CA HIS A 174 -14.42 -6.25 4.13
C HIS A 174 -14.84 -7.36 5.09
N ILE A 175 -15.44 -7.00 6.23
CA ILE A 175 -15.85 -7.94 7.28
C ILE A 175 -17.28 -7.63 7.68
N GLU A 176 -18.18 -8.60 7.56
CA GLU A 176 -19.59 -8.40 7.94
C GLU A 176 -20.08 -9.42 8.95
N GLY A 177 -21.07 -8.99 9.76
CA GLY A 177 -21.72 -9.82 10.76
C GLY A 177 -22.66 -9.03 11.67
N HIS A 178 -23.06 -9.62 12.81
CA HIS A 178 -23.94 -8.92 13.75
C HIS A 178 -23.58 -9.13 15.23
N VAL A 179 -23.47 -10.33 15.75
CA VAL A 179 -23.11 -10.58 17.15
C VAL A 179 -21.74 -11.21 17.24
N ASP A 180 -20.82 -10.54 17.96
CA ASP A 180 -19.48 -11.04 18.27
C ASP A 180 -18.71 -11.50 17.01
N PHE A 181 -18.92 -10.80 15.90
CA PHE A 181 -18.49 -11.32 14.62
C PHE A 181 -16.97 -11.19 14.36
N ILE A 182 -16.22 -10.55 15.29
CA ILE A 182 -14.76 -10.60 15.37
C ILE A 182 -14.40 -10.93 16.81
N PHE A 183 -13.95 -12.15 17.09
CA PHE A 183 -13.74 -12.58 18.46
C PHE A 183 -12.52 -13.47 18.65
N GLY A 184 -12.08 -13.65 19.91
CA GLY A 184 -10.95 -14.50 20.26
C GLY A 184 -9.88 -13.82 21.09
N GLY A 185 -8.76 -14.55 21.33
CA GLY A 185 -7.68 -14.13 22.23
C GLY A 185 -6.39 -13.67 21.54
N ALA A 186 -6.36 -13.61 20.23
CA ALA A 186 -5.18 -13.26 19.45
C ALA A 186 -4.76 -11.78 19.58
N THR A 187 -3.54 -11.46 19.14
CA THR A 187 -3.13 -10.11 18.78
C THR A 187 -3.43 -9.90 17.31
N ALA A 188 -4.40 -9.05 16.96
CA ALA A 188 -4.76 -8.80 15.58
C ALA A 188 -4.80 -7.32 15.25
N TYR A 189 -4.27 -6.96 14.08
CA TYR A 189 -4.24 -5.60 13.56
C TYR A 189 -5.07 -5.51 12.28
N PHE A 190 -6.08 -4.64 12.30
CA PHE A 190 -6.97 -4.36 11.18
C PHE A 190 -6.66 -2.96 10.66
N GLU A 191 -6.23 -2.87 9.43
CA GLU A 191 -5.83 -1.62 8.80
C GLU A 191 -6.68 -1.33 7.58
N ARG A 192 -7.33 -0.17 7.54
CA ARG A 192 -8.21 0.26 6.44
C ARG A 192 -9.31 -0.76 6.08
N CYS A 193 -9.79 -1.50 7.07
CA CYS A 193 -10.85 -2.46 6.87
C CYS A 193 -12.24 -1.80 6.93
N GLU A 194 -13.17 -2.34 6.16
CA GLU A 194 -14.59 -2.00 6.18
C GLU A 194 -15.34 -3.01 7.05
N ILE A 195 -15.98 -2.53 8.12
CA ILE A 195 -16.69 -3.35 9.09
C ILE A 195 -18.18 -3.07 8.93
N HIS A 196 -18.93 -4.03 8.39
CA HIS A 196 -20.34 -3.88 8.06
C HIS A 196 -21.26 -4.64 9.02
N CYS A 197 -22.17 -3.91 9.70
CA CYS A 197 -23.08 -4.47 10.69
C CYS A 197 -24.44 -4.83 10.08
N LEU A 198 -24.76 -6.12 10.00
CA LEU A 198 -25.98 -6.62 9.36
C LEU A 198 -27.24 -6.48 10.24
N LYS A 199 -27.09 -6.57 11.57
CA LYS A 199 -28.15 -6.42 12.59
C LYS A 199 -27.57 -5.84 13.88
N ASP A 200 -28.47 -5.51 14.81
CA ASP A 200 -28.08 -5.12 16.17
C ASP A 200 -27.19 -6.19 16.82
N GLY A 201 -26.13 -5.76 17.49
CA GLY A 201 -25.21 -6.70 18.12
C GLY A 201 -23.93 -6.06 18.65
N TYR A 202 -22.83 -6.75 18.43
CA TYR A 202 -21.50 -6.40 18.94
C TYR A 202 -20.45 -6.70 17.85
N ILE A 203 -19.59 -5.74 17.54
CA ILE A 203 -18.52 -5.94 16.55
C ILE A 203 -17.50 -6.92 17.11
N THR A 204 -16.97 -6.65 18.32
CA THR A 204 -15.90 -7.46 18.89
C THR A 204 -16.30 -8.15 20.18
N ALA A 205 -15.74 -9.36 20.39
CA ALA A 205 -15.77 -10.09 21.65
C ALA A 205 -14.37 -10.64 21.97
N ALA A 206 -13.49 -9.76 22.44
CA ALA A 206 -12.13 -10.14 22.75
C ALA A 206 -12.01 -11.01 24.02
N SER A 207 -11.06 -11.94 24.00
CA SER A 207 -10.68 -12.78 25.16
C SER A 207 -9.18 -12.73 25.43
N THR A 208 -8.59 -11.58 25.21
CA THR A 208 -7.15 -11.33 25.32
C THR A 208 -6.61 -11.78 26.69
N PRO A 209 -5.57 -12.61 26.78
CA PRO A 209 -4.92 -12.96 28.03
C PRO A 209 -4.37 -11.75 28.80
N GLN A 210 -4.23 -11.89 30.11
CA GLN A 210 -3.77 -10.80 30.99
C GLN A 210 -2.35 -10.34 30.65
N ASP A 211 -1.47 -11.26 30.35
CA ASP A 211 -0.04 -11.07 30.05
C ASP A 211 0.23 -10.65 28.60
N GLN A 212 -0.79 -10.71 27.72
CA GLN A 212 -0.66 -10.29 26.33
C GLN A 212 -0.88 -8.78 26.22
N PRO A 213 0.12 -8.00 25.73
CA PRO A 213 0.05 -6.54 25.73
C PRO A 213 -1.05 -5.98 24.82
N TYR A 214 -1.29 -6.62 23.67
CA TYR A 214 -2.25 -6.18 22.67
C TYR A 214 -3.30 -7.26 22.37
N GLY A 215 -4.54 -6.84 22.14
CA GLY A 215 -5.60 -7.64 21.58
C GLY A 215 -5.90 -7.22 20.14
N PHE A 216 -7.13 -6.72 19.89
CA PHE A 216 -7.55 -6.24 18.58
C PHE A 216 -7.27 -4.74 18.45
N VAL A 217 -6.59 -4.34 17.37
CA VAL A 217 -6.33 -2.94 17.03
C VAL A 217 -6.90 -2.66 15.63
N PHE A 218 -7.85 -1.73 15.56
CA PHE A 218 -8.45 -1.24 14.31
C PHE A 218 -7.90 0.14 14.03
N ALA A 219 -7.24 0.33 12.90
CA ALA A 219 -6.65 1.59 12.50
C ALA A 219 -7.13 2.01 11.11
N ASP A 220 -7.56 3.28 11.00
CA ASP A 220 -8.01 3.87 9.74
C ASP A 220 -9.15 3.08 9.07
N CYS A 221 -9.98 2.39 9.87
CA CYS A 221 -11.09 1.57 9.43
C CYS A 221 -12.37 2.40 9.23
N ARG A 222 -13.37 1.78 8.60
CA ARG A 222 -14.72 2.32 8.49
C ARG A 222 -15.72 1.35 9.10
N ILE A 223 -16.67 1.89 9.88
CA ILE A 223 -17.79 1.12 10.46
C ILE A 223 -19.10 1.67 9.92
N ASP A 224 -19.86 0.81 9.24
CA ASP A 224 -21.20 1.10 8.79
C ASP A 224 -22.14 -0.10 8.99
N GLY A 225 -23.34 -0.07 8.45
CA GLY A 225 -24.27 -1.20 8.56
C GLY A 225 -25.59 -0.96 7.87
N ALA A 226 -26.45 -1.96 7.92
CA ALA A 226 -27.77 -1.92 7.35
C ALA A 226 -28.62 -0.79 8.00
N PRO A 227 -29.59 -0.22 7.26
CA PRO A 227 -30.42 0.88 7.78
C PRO A 227 -31.11 0.53 9.10
N GLY A 228 -30.97 1.44 10.10
CA GLY A 228 -31.61 1.30 11.41
C GLY A 228 -30.86 0.44 12.41
N VAL A 229 -29.79 -0.22 12.02
CA VAL A 229 -28.96 -1.06 12.91
C VAL A 229 -28.26 -0.22 13.98
N LYS A 230 -28.19 -0.76 15.20
CA LYS A 230 -27.46 -0.19 16.34
C LYS A 230 -26.59 -1.24 17.01
N THR A 231 -25.30 -1.06 16.97
CA THR A 231 -24.30 -2.01 17.47
C THR A 231 -23.38 -1.38 18.53
N TYR A 232 -22.73 -2.23 19.32
CA TYR A 232 -21.62 -1.84 20.19
C TYR A 232 -20.28 -2.13 19.49
N LEU A 233 -19.24 -1.36 19.79
CA LEU A 233 -17.86 -1.61 19.34
C LEU A 233 -17.34 -2.96 19.87
N GLY A 234 -17.81 -3.35 21.05
CA GLY A 234 -17.48 -4.66 21.60
C GLY A 234 -17.94 -4.88 23.02
N ARG A 235 -17.72 -6.14 23.47
CA ARG A 235 -17.95 -6.59 24.83
C ARG A 235 -16.89 -7.61 25.27
N PRO A 236 -16.51 -7.71 26.59
CA PRO A 236 -15.43 -8.57 27.04
C PRO A 236 -15.87 -10.02 27.16
N TRP A 237 -15.42 -10.88 26.26
CA TRP A 237 -15.65 -12.33 26.41
C TRP A 237 -14.91 -12.87 27.64
N ARG A 238 -13.67 -12.35 27.91
CA ARG A 238 -12.89 -12.64 29.12
C ARG A 238 -12.45 -11.32 29.78
N ASP A 239 -12.01 -11.40 31.04
CA ASP A 239 -11.79 -10.24 31.91
C ASP A 239 -10.80 -9.21 31.38
N TYR A 240 -9.69 -9.62 30.74
CA TYR A 240 -8.65 -8.75 30.25
C TYR A 240 -8.79 -8.41 28.75
N ALA A 241 -9.99 -8.57 28.21
CA ALA A 241 -10.28 -8.26 26.81
C ALA A 241 -9.70 -6.91 26.39
N ALA A 242 -8.99 -6.88 25.26
CA ALA A 242 -8.35 -5.67 24.73
C ALA A 242 -8.82 -5.39 23.30
N THR A 243 -9.38 -4.21 23.08
CA THR A 243 -9.78 -3.75 21.74
C THR A 243 -9.59 -2.23 21.65
N ILE A 244 -8.96 -1.78 20.58
CA ILE A 244 -8.63 -0.37 20.33
C ILE A 244 -9.11 0.04 18.95
N PHE A 245 -9.78 1.21 18.85
CA PHE A 245 -10.12 1.84 17.57
C PHE A 245 -9.37 3.16 17.41
N LEU A 246 -8.60 3.28 16.32
CA LEU A 246 -7.76 4.45 16.00
C LEU A 246 -8.21 5.05 14.68
N ARG A 247 -8.49 6.35 14.64
CA ARG A 247 -8.81 7.10 13.41
C ARG A 247 -9.87 6.43 12.53
N THR A 248 -10.78 5.69 13.15
CA THR A 248 -11.84 4.95 12.47
C THR A 248 -13.04 5.86 12.20
N ASP A 249 -13.57 5.83 10.99
CA ASP A 249 -14.82 6.51 10.64
C ASP A 249 -16.01 5.65 11.06
N MET A 250 -16.84 6.18 11.94
CA MET A 250 -17.96 5.44 12.56
C MET A 250 -19.29 6.09 12.20
N SER A 251 -20.13 5.40 11.43
CA SER A 251 -21.48 5.86 11.14
C SER A 251 -22.38 5.79 12.39
N GLU A 252 -23.63 6.24 12.25
CA GLU A 252 -24.62 6.22 13.34
C GLU A 252 -25.03 4.81 13.80
N VAL A 253 -24.54 3.75 13.19
CA VAL A 253 -24.77 2.36 13.65
C VAL A 253 -24.13 2.10 15.01
N VAL A 254 -23.04 2.82 15.33
CA VAL A 254 -22.37 2.68 16.64
C VAL A 254 -23.19 3.37 17.73
N ARG A 255 -23.61 2.59 18.72
CA ARG A 255 -24.37 3.09 19.89
C ARG A 255 -23.58 4.16 20.66
N PRO A 256 -24.23 5.18 21.19
CA PRO A 256 -23.55 6.24 21.97
C PRO A 256 -22.67 5.69 23.11
N ALA A 257 -23.14 4.67 23.84
CA ALA A 257 -22.36 4.03 24.89
C ALA A 257 -21.04 3.39 24.40
N GLY A 258 -20.97 3.05 23.13
CA GLY A 258 -19.81 2.46 22.46
C GLY A 258 -19.52 1.02 22.87
N TRP A 259 -19.45 0.73 24.15
CA TRP A 259 -19.04 -0.56 24.69
C TRP A 259 -20.08 -1.13 25.65
N HIS A 260 -20.08 -2.44 25.80
CA HIS A 260 -20.97 -3.18 26.72
C HIS A 260 -20.13 -4.09 27.62
N ASP A 261 -20.47 -4.24 28.89
CA ASP A 261 -19.69 -5.02 29.85
C ASP A 261 -20.06 -6.51 29.91
N TRP A 262 -20.93 -6.96 29.02
CA TRP A 262 -21.50 -8.33 29.01
C TRP A 262 -22.23 -8.70 30.29
N ASN A 263 -22.80 -7.73 30.99
CA ASN A 263 -23.39 -7.90 32.33
C ASN A 263 -22.38 -8.48 33.36
N LYS A 264 -21.09 -8.10 33.20
CA LYS A 264 -19.98 -8.49 34.06
C LYS A 264 -19.31 -7.22 34.63
N PRO A 265 -19.87 -6.59 35.67
CA PRO A 265 -19.33 -5.32 36.18
C PRO A 265 -17.88 -5.38 36.62
N HIS A 266 -17.37 -6.55 37.01
CA HIS A 266 -15.96 -6.75 37.33
C HIS A 266 -15.05 -6.55 36.10
N ALA A 267 -15.52 -6.90 34.89
CA ALA A 267 -14.77 -6.74 33.66
C ALA A 267 -14.53 -5.26 33.26
N GLN A 268 -15.36 -4.34 33.77
CA GLN A 268 -15.12 -2.90 33.57
C GLN A 268 -13.78 -2.42 34.14
N LYS A 269 -13.24 -3.12 35.16
CA LYS A 269 -11.96 -2.78 35.79
C LYS A 269 -10.75 -3.36 35.09
N THR A 270 -10.93 -4.41 34.30
CA THR A 270 -9.86 -5.18 33.66
C THR A 270 -9.85 -5.07 32.15
N ALA A 271 -10.99 -4.80 31.51
CA ALA A 271 -11.07 -4.62 30.07
C ALA A 271 -10.24 -3.40 29.61
N ARG A 272 -9.45 -3.61 28.56
CA ARG A 272 -8.53 -2.62 27.97
C ARG A 272 -9.12 -2.09 26.68
N TYR A 273 -10.26 -1.41 26.79
CA TYR A 273 -10.96 -0.82 25.63
C TYR A 273 -10.64 0.65 25.49
N ALA A 274 -10.19 1.04 24.30
CA ALA A 274 -9.72 2.39 24.07
C ALA A 274 -10.08 2.93 22.68
N GLU A 275 -10.11 4.25 22.57
CA GLU A 275 -10.40 4.96 21.35
C GLU A 275 -9.46 6.17 21.17
N PHE A 276 -9.10 6.48 19.89
CA PHE A 276 -8.30 7.66 19.56
C PHE A 276 -8.70 8.23 18.19
N ALA A 277 -9.00 9.53 18.15
CA ALA A 277 -9.22 10.34 16.95
C ALA A 277 -10.22 9.74 15.94
N ASN A 278 -11.20 8.94 16.41
CA ASN A 278 -12.27 8.43 15.57
C ASN A 278 -13.18 9.57 15.09
N THR A 279 -13.76 9.41 13.90
CA THR A 279 -14.61 10.39 13.21
C THR A 279 -16.02 9.86 12.95
N GLY A 280 -16.89 10.71 12.43
CA GLY A 280 -18.27 10.36 12.10
C GLY A 280 -19.25 10.42 13.27
N PRO A 281 -20.55 10.29 13.00
CA PRO A 281 -21.61 10.44 14.00
C PRO A 281 -21.57 9.42 15.13
N GLY A 282 -21.06 8.20 14.86
CA GLY A 282 -20.90 7.14 15.86
C GLY A 282 -19.70 7.32 16.79
N ALA A 283 -18.78 8.24 16.48
CA ALA A 283 -17.59 8.51 17.30
C ALA A 283 -17.83 9.53 18.45
N ARG A 284 -19.06 9.97 18.66
CA ARG A 284 -19.39 10.93 19.73
C ARG A 284 -19.09 10.34 21.11
N ARG A 285 -18.20 11.01 21.85
CA ARG A 285 -17.67 10.49 23.11
C ARG A 285 -18.43 10.91 24.36
N THR A 286 -19.33 11.89 24.26
CA THR A 286 -20.08 12.43 25.42
C THR A 286 -20.88 11.38 26.15
N ASP A 287 -21.32 10.35 25.44
CA ASP A 287 -22.20 9.29 25.95
C ASP A 287 -21.51 7.91 26.06
N ARG A 288 -20.16 7.89 25.88
CA ARG A 288 -19.37 6.65 26.07
C ARG A 288 -19.39 6.21 27.52
N VAL A 289 -19.38 4.89 27.73
CA VAL A 289 -19.23 4.33 29.07
C VAL A 289 -17.95 4.85 29.74
N ALA A 290 -18.02 5.17 31.02
CA ALA A 290 -16.93 5.84 31.74
C ALA A 290 -15.65 4.99 31.88
N TRP A 291 -15.75 3.67 31.76
CA TRP A 291 -14.63 2.75 31.87
C TRP A 291 -13.85 2.55 30.54
N ALA A 292 -14.36 3.06 29.41
CA ALA A 292 -13.62 3.07 28.15
C ALA A 292 -12.56 4.19 28.14
N GLN A 293 -11.36 3.87 27.72
CA GLN A 293 -10.21 4.77 27.78
C GLN A 293 -10.13 5.69 26.54
N ARG A 294 -9.54 6.87 26.73
CA ARG A 294 -9.08 7.73 25.66
C ARG A 294 -7.56 7.64 25.61
N LEU A 295 -7.00 7.24 24.49
CA LEU A 295 -5.54 7.22 24.34
C LEU A 295 -4.99 8.64 24.13
N PRO A 296 -3.86 8.98 24.77
CA PRO A 296 -3.08 10.17 24.38
C PRO A 296 -2.44 9.98 23.01
N SER A 297 -2.19 11.10 22.29
CA SER A 297 -1.63 11.06 20.93
C SER A 297 -0.31 10.30 20.83
N GLY A 298 0.59 10.48 21.80
CA GLY A 298 1.88 9.78 21.82
C GLY A 298 1.74 8.25 21.96
N ALA A 299 0.79 7.77 22.77
CA ALA A 299 0.51 6.34 22.89
C ALA A 299 -0.14 5.78 21.62
N ALA A 300 -1.07 6.53 21.02
CA ALA A 300 -1.74 6.12 19.79
C ALA A 300 -0.76 6.04 18.60
N ALA A 301 0.22 6.94 18.52
CA ALA A 301 1.25 6.94 17.49
C ALA A 301 2.16 5.70 17.53
N GLN A 302 2.31 5.06 18.69
CA GLN A 302 3.09 3.83 18.84
C GLN A 302 2.34 2.56 18.40
N LEU A 303 1.02 2.64 18.21
CA LEU A 303 0.20 1.48 17.83
C LEU A 303 0.23 1.25 16.31
N THR A 304 1.40 0.94 15.77
CA THR A 304 1.62 0.57 14.36
C THR A 304 1.65 -0.96 14.21
N PRO A 305 1.44 -1.51 13.00
CA PRO A 305 1.58 -2.95 12.76
C PRO A 305 2.95 -3.48 13.22
N ALA A 306 4.01 -2.73 12.93
CA ALA A 306 5.39 -3.07 13.30
C ALA A 306 5.62 -3.16 14.81
N VAL A 307 4.85 -2.44 15.63
CA VAL A 307 4.95 -2.48 17.09
C VAL A 307 3.99 -3.53 17.68
N VAL A 308 2.74 -3.49 17.24
CA VAL A 308 1.68 -4.37 17.80
C VAL A 308 1.93 -5.83 17.47
N LEU A 309 2.44 -6.11 16.26
CA LEU A 309 2.64 -7.47 15.76
C LEU A 309 4.10 -7.96 15.86
N ALA A 310 5.02 -7.14 16.39
CA ALA A 310 6.46 -7.47 16.43
C ALA A 310 6.76 -8.82 17.10
N GLY A 311 6.08 -9.14 18.18
CA GLY A 311 6.43 -10.31 18.99
C GLY A 311 7.90 -10.29 19.41
N THR A 312 8.54 -11.46 19.44
CA THR A 312 9.99 -11.60 19.70
C THR A 312 10.84 -11.69 18.43
N ASP A 313 10.19 -11.86 17.29
CA ASP A 313 10.82 -12.07 15.97
C ASP A 313 10.74 -10.84 15.04
N GLY A 314 10.13 -9.74 15.51
CA GLY A 314 10.01 -8.50 14.75
C GLY A 314 9.07 -8.58 13.54
N TRP A 315 8.09 -9.51 13.55
CA TRP A 315 7.19 -9.67 12.42
C TRP A 315 6.41 -8.39 12.11
N ASN A 316 6.60 -7.88 10.92
CA ASN A 316 5.87 -6.75 10.38
C ASN A 316 5.27 -7.13 9.02
N PRO A 317 3.98 -7.43 8.95
CA PRO A 317 3.30 -7.81 7.70
C PRO A 317 2.93 -6.62 6.82
N ALA A 318 2.93 -5.40 7.36
CA ALA A 318 2.60 -4.22 6.57
C ALA A 318 3.62 -4.07 5.43
N PRO A 319 3.18 -3.73 4.21
CA PRO A 319 4.12 -3.46 3.13
C PRO A 319 5.06 -2.34 3.54
N ALA A 320 6.34 -2.46 3.19
CA ALA A 320 7.27 -1.37 3.40
C ALA A 320 6.73 -0.10 2.72
N PRO A 321 6.69 1.05 3.42
CA PRO A 321 6.21 2.29 2.83
C PRO A 321 7.01 2.64 1.58
N ALA A 322 6.37 3.26 0.61
CA ALA A 322 6.99 3.59 -0.66
C ALA A 322 7.02 5.10 -0.92
N LEU A 323 8.09 5.53 -1.59
CA LEU A 323 8.15 6.79 -2.30
C LEU A 323 8.02 6.52 -3.80
N HIS A 324 6.91 6.93 -4.37
CA HIS A 324 6.66 6.89 -5.80
C HIS A 324 7.15 8.19 -6.44
N LEU A 325 7.94 8.08 -7.51
CA LEU A 325 8.39 9.22 -8.30
C LEU A 325 7.60 9.28 -9.61
N VAL A 326 7.05 10.44 -9.92
CA VAL A 326 6.26 10.69 -11.12
C VAL A 326 6.81 11.93 -11.82
N GLY A 327 7.26 11.77 -13.07
CA GLY A 327 7.92 12.87 -13.76
C GLY A 327 8.37 12.52 -15.19
N ASP A 328 9.27 13.34 -15.66
CA ASP A 328 9.82 13.29 -17.01
C ASP A 328 11.25 12.70 -17.10
N SER A 329 11.96 12.99 -18.19
CA SER A 329 13.31 12.48 -18.46
C SER A 329 14.38 12.92 -17.45
N THR A 330 14.18 14.05 -16.77
CA THR A 330 15.16 14.55 -15.80
C THR A 330 15.16 13.71 -14.51
N MET A 331 14.05 13.03 -14.23
CA MET A 331 13.84 12.17 -13.06
C MET A 331 13.96 10.67 -13.38
N ALA A 332 13.63 10.27 -14.64
CA ALA A 332 13.45 8.87 -15.04
C ALA A 332 14.72 8.01 -14.89
N ASP A 333 14.53 6.73 -14.59
CA ASP A 333 15.60 5.73 -14.64
C ASP A 333 16.14 5.59 -16.09
N LYS A 334 17.46 5.49 -16.23
CA LYS A 334 18.13 5.21 -17.49
C LYS A 334 18.63 3.77 -17.47
N THR A 335 18.14 2.98 -18.41
CA THR A 335 18.42 1.53 -18.48
C THR A 335 19.76 1.22 -19.14
N ASP A 336 20.23 2.08 -20.05
CA ASP A 336 21.57 2.01 -20.63
C ASP A 336 22.57 2.67 -19.67
N LEU A 337 23.28 1.84 -18.92
CA LEU A 337 24.23 2.29 -17.92
C LEU A 337 25.59 2.68 -18.51
N ASP A 338 25.89 2.29 -19.73
CA ASP A 338 27.10 2.72 -20.44
C ASP A 338 26.94 4.15 -20.97
N TYR A 339 25.71 4.54 -21.30
CA TYR A 339 25.41 5.92 -21.69
C TYR A 339 25.43 6.85 -20.46
N PRO A 340 26.06 8.03 -20.53
CA PRO A 340 26.38 8.84 -19.35
C PRO A 340 25.20 9.59 -18.73
N GLU A 341 23.99 9.53 -19.30
CA GLU A 341 22.79 10.19 -18.79
C GLU A 341 22.22 9.46 -17.57
N ARG A 342 21.85 10.23 -16.53
CA ARG A 342 21.14 9.71 -15.34
C ARG A 342 20.01 10.65 -14.96
N GLY A 343 18.88 10.07 -14.53
CA GLY A 343 17.82 10.84 -13.87
C GLY A 343 18.13 11.06 -12.40
N TRP A 344 17.74 12.20 -11.86
CA TRP A 344 17.98 12.47 -10.44
C TRP A 344 17.14 11.55 -9.53
N GLY A 345 15.95 11.09 -10.00
CA GLY A 345 15.16 10.09 -9.29
C GLY A 345 15.86 8.73 -9.19
N GLN A 346 16.64 8.35 -10.21
CA GLN A 346 17.49 7.17 -10.17
C GLN A 346 18.58 7.30 -9.10
N ALA A 347 19.21 8.46 -9.00
CA ALA A 347 20.25 8.74 -8.00
C ALA A 347 19.71 8.78 -6.57
N LEU A 348 18.43 9.07 -6.39
CA LEU A 348 17.77 9.12 -5.08
C LEU A 348 17.78 7.78 -4.36
N ARG A 349 17.88 6.64 -5.09
CA ARG A 349 17.96 5.29 -4.50
C ARG A 349 19.08 5.15 -3.48
N ALA A 350 20.21 5.79 -3.72
CA ALA A 350 21.37 5.73 -2.84
C ALA A 350 21.11 6.32 -1.44
N TRP A 351 20.12 7.19 -1.32
CA TRP A 351 19.72 7.82 -0.06
C TRP A 351 18.67 7.03 0.71
N MET A 352 18.02 6.02 0.09
CA MET A 352 16.89 5.32 0.71
C MET A 352 17.34 4.36 1.80
N ARG A 353 16.61 4.34 2.91
CA ARG A 353 16.75 3.29 3.92
C ARG A 353 16.17 1.97 3.40
N PRO A 354 16.75 0.81 3.77
CA PRO A 354 16.21 -0.50 3.38
C PRO A 354 14.75 -0.75 3.80
N SER A 355 14.27 -0.06 4.82
CA SER A 355 12.87 -0.13 5.30
C SER A 355 11.86 0.58 4.41
N TRP A 356 12.31 1.29 3.37
CA TRP A 356 11.47 2.01 2.42
C TRP A 356 11.72 1.53 0.99
N ARG A 357 10.69 1.61 0.16
CA ARG A 357 10.80 1.33 -1.28
C ARG A 357 10.82 2.63 -2.08
N LEU A 358 11.68 2.71 -3.08
CA LEU A 358 11.62 3.75 -4.11
C LEU A 358 11.12 3.13 -5.41
N ILE A 359 10.01 3.64 -5.94
CA ILE A 359 9.40 3.18 -7.19
C ILE A 359 9.36 4.34 -8.17
N ASN A 360 10.22 4.31 -9.17
CA ASN A 360 10.34 5.39 -10.14
C ASN A 360 9.46 5.11 -11.37
N HIS A 361 8.36 5.84 -11.50
CA HIS A 361 7.42 5.80 -12.62
C HIS A 361 7.69 6.87 -13.67
N ALA A 362 8.70 7.73 -13.47
CA ALA A 362 9.02 8.78 -14.41
C ALA A 362 9.42 8.21 -15.78
N VAL A 363 8.97 8.87 -16.85
CA VAL A 363 9.17 8.41 -18.23
C VAL A 363 9.67 9.54 -19.12
N ASN A 364 10.71 9.25 -19.91
CA ASN A 364 11.27 10.20 -20.84
C ASN A 364 10.22 10.85 -21.76
N GLY A 365 10.30 12.19 -21.90
CA GLY A 365 9.47 12.94 -22.83
C GLY A 365 8.00 13.08 -22.42
N ARG A 366 7.62 12.79 -21.17
CA ARG A 366 6.24 12.92 -20.69
C ARG A 366 6.00 14.29 -20.06
N SER A 367 4.81 14.83 -20.35
CA SER A 367 4.19 15.97 -19.69
C SER A 367 3.09 15.49 -18.74
N THR A 368 2.51 16.35 -17.92
CA THR A 368 1.32 16.02 -17.10
C THR A 368 0.22 15.41 -17.95
N LYS A 369 -0.09 16.01 -19.11
CA LYS A 369 -1.10 15.55 -20.08
C LYS A 369 -0.78 14.17 -20.64
N SER A 370 0.41 14.00 -21.24
CA SER A 370 0.79 12.75 -21.90
C SER A 370 1.05 11.61 -20.94
N PHE A 371 1.50 11.89 -19.71
CA PHE A 371 1.68 10.86 -18.67
C PHE A 371 0.34 10.21 -18.30
N ARG A 372 -0.72 11.02 -18.20
CA ARG A 372 -2.09 10.53 -17.97
C ARG A 372 -2.64 9.81 -19.20
N ALA A 373 -2.58 10.44 -20.36
CA ALA A 373 -3.19 9.91 -21.60
C ALA A 373 -2.63 8.56 -22.03
N LEU A 374 -1.35 8.27 -21.74
CA LEU A 374 -0.68 7.01 -22.08
C LEU A 374 -0.76 5.95 -20.95
N GLY A 375 -1.60 6.19 -19.95
CA GLY A 375 -1.87 5.23 -18.87
C GLY A 375 -0.74 5.05 -17.86
N HIS A 376 0.32 5.89 -17.87
CA HIS A 376 1.38 5.81 -16.86
C HIS A 376 0.85 6.15 -15.46
N TRP A 377 -0.03 7.16 -15.38
CA TRP A 377 -0.66 7.57 -14.14
C TRP A 377 -1.55 6.47 -13.54
N SER A 378 -2.42 5.87 -14.33
CA SER A 378 -3.31 4.79 -13.84
C SER A 378 -2.53 3.55 -13.36
N ARG A 379 -1.42 3.21 -14.04
CA ARG A 379 -0.54 2.13 -13.58
C ARG A 379 0.15 2.44 -12.26
N MET A 380 0.54 3.69 -12.03
CA MET A 380 1.08 4.13 -10.73
C MET A 380 0.01 4.05 -9.64
N LEU A 381 -1.21 4.60 -9.89
CA LEU A 381 -2.32 4.56 -8.94
C LEU A 381 -2.74 3.14 -8.54
N ALA A 382 -2.57 2.16 -9.43
CA ALA A 382 -2.86 0.75 -9.13
C ALA A 382 -1.85 0.13 -8.15
N GLN A 383 -0.66 0.73 -8.01
CA GLN A 383 0.40 0.27 -7.09
C GLN A 383 0.48 1.11 -5.81
N LEU A 384 -0.35 2.15 -5.69
CA LEU A 384 -0.30 3.10 -4.59
C LEU A 384 -1.11 2.59 -3.40
N HIS A 385 -0.49 2.56 -2.23
CA HIS A 385 -1.11 2.21 -0.97
C HIS A 385 -1.27 3.44 -0.07
N ALA A 386 -2.20 3.36 0.86
CA ALA A 386 -2.35 4.41 1.86
C ALA A 386 -1.06 4.52 2.71
N GLY A 387 -0.66 5.77 2.99
CA GLY A 387 0.61 6.07 3.67
C GLY A 387 1.83 6.18 2.76
N ASP A 388 1.76 5.74 1.49
CA ASP A 388 2.81 5.99 0.51
C ASP A 388 2.94 7.49 0.19
N TRP A 389 4.09 7.89 -0.32
CA TRP A 389 4.34 9.23 -0.81
C TRP A 389 4.46 9.26 -2.34
N VAL A 390 3.93 10.31 -2.98
CA VAL A 390 4.06 10.51 -4.42
C VAL A 390 4.69 11.85 -4.69
N LEU A 391 5.94 11.86 -5.14
CA LEU A 391 6.67 13.04 -5.58
C LEU A 391 6.41 13.27 -7.07
N ILE A 392 5.85 14.43 -7.41
CA ILE A 392 5.36 14.78 -8.75
C ILE A 392 6.16 15.96 -9.29
N GLN A 393 6.92 15.76 -10.38
CA GLN A 393 7.71 16.79 -11.05
C GLN A 393 7.53 16.74 -12.56
N PHE A 394 6.96 17.78 -13.14
CA PHE A 394 6.80 17.98 -14.58
C PHE A 394 7.10 19.44 -14.96
N GLY A 395 7.10 19.74 -16.25
CA GLY A 395 7.28 21.07 -16.82
C GLY A 395 8.02 21.05 -18.16
N HIS A 396 9.17 20.36 -18.24
CA HIS A 396 10.05 20.34 -19.43
C HIS A 396 9.35 19.93 -20.74
N ASN A 397 8.26 19.18 -20.66
CA ASN A 397 7.51 18.74 -21.83
C ASN A 397 6.16 19.44 -21.94
N ASP A 398 5.60 19.91 -20.84
CA ASP A 398 4.37 20.68 -20.80
C ASP A 398 4.49 22.01 -21.56
N GLU A 399 5.69 22.60 -21.58
CA GLU A 399 5.99 23.87 -22.27
C GLU A 399 6.14 23.74 -23.81
N LYS A 400 6.09 22.54 -24.38
CA LYS A 400 6.30 22.30 -25.82
C LYS A 400 5.06 22.64 -26.65
N LYS A 401 4.83 23.94 -26.88
CA LYS A 401 3.64 24.45 -27.62
C LYS A 401 3.45 23.84 -29.01
N ALA A 402 4.54 23.43 -29.67
CA ALA A 402 4.48 22.79 -30.98
C ALA A 402 3.98 21.33 -30.95
N ASP A 403 3.82 20.75 -29.76
CA ASP A 403 3.35 19.37 -29.58
C ASP A 403 2.07 19.34 -28.74
N PRO A 404 0.88 19.37 -29.36
CA PRO A 404 -0.40 19.38 -28.66
C PRO A 404 -0.65 18.17 -27.78
N ALA A 405 0.04 17.03 -28.04
CA ALA A 405 -0.08 15.84 -27.21
C ALA A 405 0.63 15.99 -25.85
N ARG A 406 1.59 16.89 -25.75
CA ARG A 406 2.36 17.19 -24.54
C ARG A 406 2.02 18.54 -23.93
N TYR A 407 1.73 19.53 -24.75
CA TYR A 407 1.49 20.89 -24.28
C TYR A 407 0.35 20.98 -23.29
N ALA A 408 0.60 21.64 -22.17
CA ALA A 408 -0.38 22.04 -21.18
C ALA A 408 -0.10 23.50 -20.80
N ASP A 409 -1.09 24.39 -20.99
CA ASP A 409 -0.93 25.82 -20.71
C ASP A 409 -0.66 26.06 -19.22
N PRO A 410 0.38 26.86 -18.85
CA PRO A 410 0.78 27.06 -17.47
C PRO A 410 -0.25 27.83 -16.61
N THR A 411 -1.25 28.46 -17.24
CA THR A 411 -2.28 29.24 -16.54
C THR A 411 -3.62 28.50 -16.40
N THR A 412 -3.81 27.41 -17.15
CA THR A 412 -5.07 26.64 -17.18
C THR A 412 -4.84 25.14 -17.02
N ASP A 413 -4.40 24.45 -18.08
CA ASP A 413 -4.34 22.99 -18.14
C ASP A 413 -3.29 22.38 -17.17
N TYR A 414 -2.13 22.99 -17.09
CA TYR A 414 -1.02 22.48 -16.28
C TYR A 414 -1.35 22.48 -14.78
N PRO A 415 -1.81 23.60 -14.16
CA PRO A 415 -2.21 23.60 -12.76
C PRO A 415 -3.41 22.66 -12.51
N GLU A 416 -4.38 22.55 -13.43
CA GLU A 416 -5.50 21.63 -13.21
C GLU A 416 -5.05 20.15 -13.27
N ASN A 417 -4.13 19.80 -14.17
CA ASN A 417 -3.53 18.47 -14.17
C ASN A 417 -2.83 18.13 -12.85
N LEU A 418 -2.08 19.09 -12.28
CA LEU A 418 -1.42 18.92 -10.98
C LEU A 418 -2.44 18.74 -9.85
N ARG A 419 -3.51 19.56 -9.81
CA ARG A 419 -4.59 19.41 -8.82
C ARG A 419 -5.29 18.05 -8.95
N ALA A 420 -5.52 17.58 -10.17
CA ALA A 420 -6.10 16.27 -10.39
C ALA A 420 -5.21 15.14 -9.83
N PHE A 421 -3.90 15.21 -10.06
CA PHE A 421 -2.95 14.26 -9.47
C PHE A 421 -2.99 14.30 -7.94
N VAL A 422 -2.98 15.47 -7.33
CA VAL A 422 -3.06 15.67 -5.88
C VAL A 422 -4.34 15.06 -5.30
N ARG A 423 -5.51 15.36 -5.91
CA ARG A 423 -6.80 14.81 -5.45
C ARG A 423 -6.81 13.28 -5.49
N GLU A 424 -6.31 12.69 -6.58
CA GLU A 424 -6.32 11.24 -6.76
C GLU A 424 -5.35 10.51 -5.84
N VAL A 425 -4.18 11.09 -5.56
CA VAL A 425 -3.24 10.57 -4.55
C VAL A 425 -3.90 10.59 -3.16
N ARG A 426 -4.50 11.70 -2.77
CA ARG A 426 -5.21 11.83 -1.48
C ARG A 426 -6.40 10.87 -1.37
N ALA A 427 -7.12 10.64 -2.46
CA ALA A 427 -8.23 9.68 -2.51
C ALA A 427 -7.78 8.22 -2.24
N LYS A 428 -6.50 7.92 -2.47
CA LYS A 428 -5.87 6.65 -2.11
C LYS A 428 -5.32 6.62 -0.67
N GLY A 429 -5.51 7.69 0.12
CA GLY A 429 -4.91 7.80 1.45
C GLY A 429 -3.39 8.00 1.44
N ALA A 430 -2.81 8.34 0.29
CA ALA A 430 -1.38 8.60 0.13
C ALA A 430 -1.08 10.11 0.20
N HIS A 431 0.20 10.45 0.31
CA HIS A 431 0.68 11.80 0.54
C HIS A 431 1.30 12.40 -0.74
N PRO A 432 0.70 13.43 -1.37
CA PRO A 432 1.31 14.11 -2.49
C PRO A 432 2.42 15.06 -2.03
N LEU A 433 3.48 15.15 -2.85
CA LEU A 433 4.59 16.09 -2.72
C LEU A 433 4.87 16.67 -4.10
N LEU A 434 4.68 17.97 -4.28
CA LEU A 434 4.96 18.62 -5.56
C LEU A 434 6.41 19.07 -5.64
N ALA A 435 6.96 19.05 -6.86
CA ALA A 435 8.27 19.62 -7.12
C ALA A 435 8.24 20.50 -8.39
N THR A 436 8.89 21.65 -8.32
CA THR A 436 9.12 22.49 -9.52
C THR A 436 10.10 21.80 -10.47
N PRO A 437 10.03 22.04 -11.80
CA PRO A 437 11.02 21.50 -12.73
C PRO A 437 12.44 22.02 -12.41
N VAL A 438 13.44 21.16 -12.56
CA VAL A 438 14.86 21.55 -12.42
C VAL A 438 15.28 22.50 -13.55
N VAL A 439 16.23 23.41 -13.29
CA VAL A 439 16.66 24.39 -14.31
C VAL A 439 17.37 23.72 -15.48
N ARG A 440 17.24 24.31 -16.68
CA ARG A 440 18.18 24.08 -17.77
C ARG A 440 19.41 24.97 -17.59
N ARG A 441 20.56 24.47 -17.98
CA ARG A 441 21.82 25.19 -17.97
C ARG A 441 21.91 26.11 -19.19
N GLU A 442 21.11 27.16 -19.24
CA GLU A 442 21.09 28.12 -20.33
C GLU A 442 21.57 29.47 -19.81
N TRP A 443 22.62 30.01 -20.47
CA TRP A 443 23.26 31.27 -20.07
C TRP A 443 23.11 32.31 -21.16
N ASN A 444 22.84 33.57 -20.78
CA ASN A 444 22.87 34.67 -21.70
C ASN A 444 24.33 35.20 -21.89
N ASP A 445 24.50 36.16 -22.79
CA ASP A 445 25.80 36.75 -23.11
C ASP A 445 26.39 37.52 -21.90
N GLU A 446 25.57 37.96 -20.96
CA GLU A 446 25.99 38.61 -19.72
C GLU A 446 26.38 37.63 -18.61
N GLY A 447 26.36 36.30 -18.88
CA GLY A 447 26.71 35.27 -17.93
C GLY A 447 25.66 35.04 -16.85
N GLN A 448 24.40 35.37 -17.11
CA GLN A 448 23.26 35.11 -16.22
C GLN A 448 22.49 33.86 -16.64
N LEU A 449 22.06 33.04 -15.68
CA LEU A 449 21.26 31.85 -15.96
C LEU A 449 19.83 32.24 -16.34
N VAL A 450 19.42 31.88 -17.56
CA VAL A 450 18.12 32.24 -18.13
C VAL A 450 16.96 31.45 -17.47
N ASN A 451 15.81 32.08 -17.29
CA ASN A 451 14.59 31.38 -16.96
C ASN A 451 13.97 30.77 -18.22
N THR A 452 14.22 29.49 -18.44
CA THR A 452 13.71 28.75 -19.62
C THR A 452 12.34 28.15 -19.41
N HIS A 453 11.84 28.07 -18.18
CA HIS A 453 10.54 27.45 -17.85
C HIS A 453 9.38 28.46 -17.79
N GLY A 454 9.66 29.77 -17.96
CA GLY A 454 8.60 30.79 -17.94
C GLY A 454 7.72 30.70 -16.68
N ALA A 455 6.42 30.53 -16.87
CA ALA A 455 5.43 30.52 -15.80
C ALA A 455 5.22 29.17 -15.09
N TYR A 456 5.80 28.06 -15.59
CA TYR A 456 5.53 26.72 -15.03
C TYR A 456 5.95 26.57 -13.57
N PRO A 457 7.13 27.02 -13.11
CA PRO A 457 7.47 26.93 -11.68
C PRO A 457 6.53 27.74 -10.79
N ALA A 458 6.08 28.90 -11.24
CA ALA A 458 5.11 29.72 -10.51
C ALA A 458 3.75 29.01 -10.38
N ALA A 459 3.30 28.30 -11.42
CA ALA A 459 2.07 27.52 -11.38
C ALA A 459 2.16 26.36 -10.35
N VAL A 460 3.30 25.65 -10.27
CA VAL A 460 3.49 24.60 -9.24
C VAL A 460 3.44 25.20 -7.84
N ARG A 461 4.12 26.33 -7.60
CA ARG A 461 4.12 27.03 -6.30
C ARG A 461 2.71 27.46 -5.90
N ALA A 462 1.92 27.97 -6.84
CA ALA A 462 0.53 28.36 -6.60
C ALA A 462 -0.33 27.17 -6.20
N VAL A 463 -0.30 26.07 -6.97
CA VAL A 463 -1.05 24.84 -6.65
C VAL A 463 -0.63 24.27 -5.29
N ALA A 464 0.66 24.25 -5.00
CA ALA A 464 1.16 23.75 -3.71
C ALA A 464 0.62 24.57 -2.52
N ALA A 465 0.60 25.90 -2.66
CA ALA A 465 0.09 26.81 -1.62
C ALA A 465 -1.43 26.70 -1.45
N GLU A 466 -2.18 26.76 -2.55
CA GLU A 466 -3.66 26.72 -2.56
C GLU A 466 -4.21 25.39 -2.06
N ASP A 467 -3.63 24.27 -2.48
CA ASP A 467 -4.08 22.93 -2.10
C ASP A 467 -3.36 22.38 -0.85
N HIS A 468 -2.54 23.21 -0.19
CA HIS A 468 -1.79 22.81 1.01
C HIS A 468 -0.97 21.53 0.81
N VAL A 469 -0.22 21.46 -0.30
CA VAL A 469 0.68 20.35 -0.63
C VAL A 469 2.12 20.76 -0.31
N PRO A 470 2.92 19.94 0.37
CA PRO A 470 4.35 20.19 0.50
C PRO A 470 5.03 20.39 -0.86
N LEU A 471 5.99 21.30 -0.93
CA LEU A 471 6.68 21.67 -2.17
C LEU A 471 8.19 21.53 -2.03
N LEU A 472 8.81 20.81 -2.97
CA LEU A 472 10.25 20.89 -3.23
C LEU A 472 10.49 21.92 -4.34
N ASP A 473 11.01 23.08 -3.99
CA ASP A 473 11.30 24.12 -4.98
C ASP A 473 12.63 23.86 -5.67
N LEU A 474 12.67 22.76 -6.47
CA LEU A 474 13.88 22.31 -7.16
C LEU A 474 14.36 23.33 -8.21
N GLU A 475 13.46 24.14 -8.77
CA GLU A 475 13.89 25.22 -9.68
C GLU A 475 14.76 26.22 -8.92
N ALA A 476 14.34 26.69 -7.76
CA ALA A 476 15.12 27.62 -6.95
C ALA A 476 16.46 27.02 -6.49
N LEU A 477 16.43 25.77 -5.98
CA LEU A 477 17.60 25.08 -5.46
C LEU A 477 18.63 24.77 -6.55
N THR A 478 18.18 24.29 -7.72
CA THR A 478 19.09 24.00 -8.84
C THR A 478 19.59 25.27 -9.52
N ARG A 479 18.80 26.35 -9.54
CA ARG A 479 19.23 27.68 -9.97
C ARG A 479 20.37 28.20 -9.11
N GLU A 480 20.26 28.11 -7.81
CA GLU A 480 21.31 28.51 -6.87
C GLU A 480 22.59 27.70 -7.10
N LEU A 481 22.48 26.37 -7.19
CA LEU A 481 23.60 25.47 -7.45
C LEU A 481 24.31 25.82 -8.77
N VAL A 482 23.56 25.92 -9.85
CA VAL A 482 24.12 26.17 -11.20
C VAL A 482 24.75 27.57 -11.28
N THR A 483 24.09 28.59 -10.69
CA THR A 483 24.62 29.95 -10.63
C THR A 483 25.91 30.03 -9.84
N LYS A 484 25.99 29.35 -8.68
CA LYS A 484 27.21 29.28 -7.85
C LYS A 484 28.38 28.62 -8.57
N LEU A 485 28.14 27.61 -9.40
CA LEU A 485 29.16 26.95 -10.21
C LEU A 485 29.60 27.78 -11.43
N GLY A 486 28.71 28.60 -11.94
CA GLY A 486 28.94 29.40 -13.13
C GLY A 486 28.94 28.61 -14.45
N PRO A 487 29.11 29.28 -15.60
CA PRO A 487 28.95 28.67 -16.92
C PRO A 487 29.87 27.48 -17.18
N GLU A 488 31.12 27.54 -16.74
CA GLU A 488 32.09 26.48 -17.05
C GLU A 488 31.96 25.26 -16.13
N LYS A 489 31.97 25.46 -14.81
CA LYS A 489 31.93 24.33 -13.86
C LYS A 489 30.59 23.58 -13.89
N SER A 490 29.49 24.27 -14.16
CA SER A 490 28.18 23.64 -14.26
C SER A 490 28.02 22.65 -15.42
N LYS A 491 28.92 22.70 -16.44
CA LYS A 491 28.97 21.70 -17.53
C LYS A 491 29.08 20.27 -16.98
N SER A 492 29.84 20.07 -15.90
CA SER A 492 30.03 18.75 -15.28
C SER A 492 28.75 18.11 -14.71
N LEU A 493 27.71 18.89 -14.49
CA LEU A 493 26.42 18.37 -14.02
C LEU A 493 25.51 17.87 -15.16
N TYR A 494 25.69 18.42 -16.38
CA TYR A 494 24.82 18.20 -17.53
C TYR A 494 25.48 17.35 -18.61
N GLN A 495 24.72 16.91 -19.62
CA GLN A 495 25.22 16.13 -20.75
C GLN A 495 26.02 17.02 -21.73
N VAL A 496 27.07 17.66 -21.22
CA VAL A 496 27.97 18.51 -21.99
C VAL A 496 29.34 17.85 -22.02
N PHE A 497 29.73 17.33 -23.20
CA PHE A 497 30.98 16.61 -23.45
C PHE A 497 31.73 17.24 -24.61
N ALA A 498 33.03 17.38 -24.47
CA ALA A 498 33.90 17.72 -25.59
C ALA A 498 34.04 16.51 -26.55
N PRO A 499 34.41 16.76 -27.83
CA PRO A 499 34.73 15.66 -28.73
C PRO A 499 35.81 14.73 -28.13
N GLY A 500 35.55 13.42 -28.13
CA GLY A 500 36.45 12.40 -27.58
C GLY A 500 36.47 12.27 -26.06
N GLU A 501 35.70 13.07 -25.33
CA GLU A 501 35.62 12.98 -23.85
C GLU A 501 34.92 11.71 -23.37
N HIS A 502 33.96 11.16 -24.15
CA HIS A 502 33.25 9.94 -23.79
C HIS A 502 33.18 8.98 -24.98
N PRO A 503 33.45 7.65 -24.77
CA PRO A 503 33.53 6.69 -25.89
C PRO A 503 32.25 6.60 -26.74
N LEU A 504 31.06 6.74 -26.13
CA LEU A 504 29.76 6.71 -26.82
C LEU A 504 29.36 8.08 -27.41
N LEU A 505 30.18 9.11 -27.24
CA LEU A 505 29.94 10.49 -27.72
C LEU A 505 31.18 11.04 -28.40
N PRO A 506 31.69 10.40 -29.49
CA PRO A 506 32.96 10.77 -30.12
C PRO A 506 32.95 12.20 -30.66
N GLU A 507 31.80 12.69 -31.13
CA GLU A 507 31.63 14.07 -31.63
C GLU A 507 31.35 15.09 -30.51
N GLY A 508 31.32 14.63 -29.24
CA GLY A 508 30.84 15.41 -28.11
C GLY A 508 29.32 15.53 -28.05
N LYS A 509 28.81 16.26 -27.06
CA LYS A 509 27.39 16.54 -26.87
C LYS A 509 27.21 17.84 -26.12
N THR A 510 26.19 18.62 -26.49
CA THR A 510 25.74 19.77 -25.70
C THR A 510 24.23 19.60 -25.41
N ASP A 511 23.91 19.13 -24.21
CA ASP A 511 22.55 19.01 -23.74
C ASP A 511 22.47 19.65 -22.35
N ASN A 512 21.89 20.81 -22.31
CA ASN A 512 21.78 21.66 -21.14
C ASN A 512 20.55 21.28 -20.25
N THR A 513 19.88 20.18 -20.53
CA THR A 513 18.66 19.74 -19.82
C THR A 513 18.91 18.49 -18.98
N HIS A 514 19.56 17.47 -19.55
CA HIS A 514 19.72 16.17 -18.91
C HIS A 514 21.04 16.07 -18.15
N PHE A 515 21.02 15.33 -17.04
CA PHE A 515 22.15 15.25 -16.12
C PHE A 515 23.13 14.11 -16.46
N ARG A 516 24.42 14.36 -16.18
CA ARG A 516 25.40 13.30 -15.90
C ARG A 516 25.12 12.71 -14.49
N ALA A 517 25.77 11.61 -14.15
CA ALA A 517 25.67 11.00 -12.82
C ALA A 517 25.97 11.99 -11.68
N ALA A 518 26.96 12.88 -11.85
CA ALA A 518 27.28 13.91 -10.86
C ALA A 518 26.10 14.88 -10.64
N GLY A 519 25.50 15.40 -11.72
CA GLY A 519 24.36 16.31 -11.63
C GLY A 519 23.13 15.63 -11.02
N ALA A 520 22.85 14.38 -11.40
CA ALA A 520 21.76 13.61 -10.83
C ALA A 520 21.92 13.41 -9.31
N ARG A 521 23.16 13.15 -8.83
CA ARG A 521 23.45 13.03 -7.38
C ARG A 521 23.25 14.35 -6.64
N GLU A 522 23.72 15.47 -7.21
CA GLU A 522 23.55 16.80 -6.59
C GLU A 522 22.06 17.15 -6.44
N VAL A 523 21.25 16.92 -7.48
CA VAL A 523 19.81 17.20 -7.41
C VAL A 523 19.11 16.27 -6.41
N ALA A 524 19.48 15.00 -6.34
CA ALA A 524 18.98 14.07 -5.34
C ALA A 524 19.32 14.52 -3.91
N ALA A 525 20.56 14.99 -3.68
CA ALA A 525 20.98 15.53 -2.40
C ALA A 525 20.20 16.79 -2.00
N LEU A 526 19.97 17.71 -2.95
CA LEU A 526 19.12 18.89 -2.73
C LEU A 526 17.68 18.49 -2.35
N ALA A 527 17.09 17.53 -3.06
CA ALA A 527 15.73 17.05 -2.77
C ALA A 527 15.65 16.44 -1.36
N VAL A 528 16.59 15.59 -0.96
CA VAL A 528 16.64 15.00 0.38
C VAL A 528 16.82 16.07 1.47
N SER A 529 17.73 17.03 1.25
CA SER A 529 17.97 18.12 2.19
C SER A 529 16.72 18.97 2.38
N GLU A 530 15.99 19.26 1.31
CA GLU A 530 14.76 20.04 1.37
C GLU A 530 13.61 19.28 2.07
N ILE A 531 13.44 17.96 1.82
CA ILE A 531 12.49 17.11 2.54
C ILE A 531 12.77 17.15 4.05
N LYS A 532 14.04 17.05 4.44
CA LYS A 532 14.46 17.14 5.84
C LYS A 532 14.18 18.53 6.42
N ARG A 533 14.49 19.60 5.69
CA ARG A 533 14.24 20.98 6.09
C ARG A 533 12.75 21.27 6.32
N LEU A 534 11.89 20.69 5.50
CA LEU A 534 10.44 20.80 5.62
C LEU A 534 9.86 20.01 6.81
N GLY A 535 10.66 19.16 7.46
CA GLY A 535 10.22 18.35 8.60
C GLY A 535 9.12 17.34 8.26
N LEU A 536 9.07 16.87 7.00
CA LEU A 536 8.06 15.92 6.55
C LEU A 536 8.30 14.53 7.17
N PRO A 537 7.24 13.75 7.48
CA PRO A 537 7.38 12.36 7.90
C PRO A 537 8.20 11.50 6.91
N LEU A 538 8.18 11.86 5.62
CA LEU A 538 9.00 11.26 4.57
C LEU A 538 10.52 11.31 4.87
N THR A 539 10.97 12.17 5.78
CA THR A 539 12.38 12.23 6.22
C THR A 539 12.87 10.88 6.74
N GLU A 540 11.99 10.07 7.32
CA GLU A 540 12.31 8.72 7.81
C GLU A 540 12.71 7.76 6.69
N ALA A 541 12.39 8.06 5.43
CA ALA A 541 12.78 7.26 4.27
C ALA A 541 14.27 7.34 3.96
N PHE A 542 14.97 8.38 4.45
CA PHE A 542 16.32 8.70 4.00
C PHE A 542 17.38 8.45 5.06
N LEU A 543 18.57 8.08 4.60
CA LEU A 543 19.78 8.03 5.41
C LEU A 543 20.16 9.43 5.88
N SER A 544 20.85 9.53 7.03
CA SER A 544 21.37 10.81 7.54
C SER A 544 22.40 11.42 6.59
N ASP A 545 23.30 10.58 6.10
CA ASP A 545 24.40 10.92 5.21
C ASP A 545 24.34 10.08 3.94
N PRO A 546 24.79 10.60 2.79
CA PRO A 546 24.87 9.80 1.57
C PRO A 546 25.86 8.65 1.79
N PRO A 547 25.62 7.49 1.19
CA PRO A 547 26.61 6.43 1.21
C PRO A 547 27.90 6.93 0.56
N PRO A 548 29.08 6.50 1.06
CA PRO A 548 30.37 6.85 0.45
C PRO A 548 30.35 6.44 -1.03
N GLU A 549 30.98 7.23 -1.88
CA GLU A 549 31.12 6.91 -3.32
C GLU A 549 31.81 5.55 -3.49
N SER A 550 31.07 4.48 -3.48
CA SER A 550 31.54 3.22 -4.05
C SER A 550 31.53 3.39 -5.56
N ALA A 551 32.70 3.58 -6.12
CA ALA A 551 32.92 3.52 -7.56
C ALA A 551 32.41 2.15 -8.05
N GLY A 552 31.18 2.09 -8.61
CA GLY A 552 30.69 0.90 -9.28
C GLY A 552 29.27 0.44 -9.05
N GLU A 553 28.48 1.01 -8.12
CA GLU A 553 27.11 0.54 -7.85
C GLU A 553 26.02 1.56 -8.21
N ILE A 554 25.92 1.95 -9.47
CA ILE A 554 24.65 2.31 -10.10
C ILE A 554 24.27 1.16 -11.07
N ALA A 555 24.59 -0.04 -10.72
CA ALA A 555 24.30 -1.24 -11.51
C ALA A 555 23.62 -2.28 -10.59
N LYS A 556 22.32 -2.37 -10.69
CA LYS A 556 21.43 -3.53 -10.76
C LYS A 556 20.03 -3.22 -10.25
#